data_a18e85c85d7e15facd11b02671f285ef
#
_entry.id   a18e85c85d7e15facd11b02671f285ef
#
_cell.length_a   1.000
_cell.length_b   1.000
_cell.length_c   1.000
_cell.angle_alpha   90.00
_cell.angle_beta   90.00
_cell.angle_gamma   90.00
#
_symmetry.space_group_name_H-M   'P 1'
#
loop_
_entity.id
_entity.type
_entity.pdbx_description
1 polymer ?
#
loop_
_entity_poly.entity_id
_entity_poly.type
_entity_poly.pdbx_seq_one_letter_code
_entity_poly.pdbx_strand_id
1 'polypeptide(L)'
;MNKMFLVCSLFLLGAGCSHDEMPGKTPPVGYMVIGDEKHEGVQGSYCWNTTCADTAGPPELMKGHKPVVVKPGESIRFTLDFEPKPNEFHLTHFQGDKETDVSFDGGEVTAPMEEGVYHYAYSVWWMDEEEEHLSHGDSSYAFSIKVVE
;
A
#
# COMPACT_ATOMS: atom_id res chain seq x y z
N MET A 1 36.29 61.75 14.05
CA MET A 1 36.64 60.36 13.69
C MET A 1 35.49 59.48 14.11
N ASN A 2 34.56 59.19 13.20
CA ASN A 2 33.40 58.36 13.46
C ASN A 2 33.73 56.90 13.04
N LYS A 3 33.77 56.02 14.04
CA LYS A 3 33.89 54.58 13.79
C LYS A 3 32.51 54.01 13.57
N MET A 4 32.18 53.72 12.30
CA MET A 4 30.95 53.05 11.89
C MET A 4 31.14 51.55 12.10
N PHE A 5 30.47 51.01 13.12
CA PHE A 5 30.40 49.56 13.35
C PHE A 5 29.39 48.93 12.37
N LEU A 6 29.92 48.18 11.42
CA LEU A 6 29.12 47.35 10.51
C LEU A 6 28.72 46.07 11.25
N VAL A 7 27.48 45.98 11.71
CA VAL A 7 26.91 44.75 12.26
C VAL A 7 26.51 43.85 11.10
N CYS A 8 27.33 42.83 10.83
CA CYS A 8 27.02 41.81 9.88
C CYS A 8 26.04 40.82 10.50
N SER A 9 24.74 40.99 10.20
CA SER A 9 23.70 40.07 10.67
C SER A 9 23.75 38.80 9.81
N LEU A 10 24.29 37.72 10.37
CA LEU A 10 24.38 36.40 9.74
C LEU A 10 23.00 35.74 9.86
N PHE A 11 22.19 35.81 8.79
CA PHE A 11 20.97 35.02 8.65
C PHE A 11 21.37 33.56 8.42
N LEU A 12 21.29 32.74 9.47
CA LEU A 12 21.29 31.28 9.33
C LEU A 12 19.94 30.87 8.71
N LEU A 13 19.95 30.62 7.39
CA LEU A 13 18.88 29.90 6.73
C LEU A 13 18.98 28.43 7.22
N GLY A 14 18.20 28.09 8.20
CA GLY A 14 17.97 26.72 8.57
C GLY A 14 17.20 26.04 7.42
N ALA A 15 17.90 25.28 6.59
CA ALA A 15 17.27 24.30 5.73
C ALA A 15 16.68 23.21 6.62
N GLY A 16 15.42 23.39 7.04
CA GLY A 16 14.66 22.32 7.65
C GLY A 16 14.41 21.27 6.58
N CYS A 17 14.98 20.07 6.74
CA CYS A 17 14.49 18.89 6.05
C CYS A 17 13.07 18.65 6.57
N SER A 18 12.06 19.13 5.86
CA SER A 18 10.69 18.70 6.06
C SER A 18 10.57 17.30 5.47
N HIS A 19 10.71 16.27 6.28
CA HIS A 19 10.14 14.98 5.96
C HIS A 19 8.62 15.20 5.97
N ASP A 20 8.00 15.11 4.81
CA ASP A 20 6.55 15.17 4.71
C ASP A 20 5.97 13.94 5.42
N GLU A 21 5.47 14.15 6.63
CA GLU A 21 4.81 13.10 7.38
C GLU A 21 3.50 12.71 6.69
N MET A 22 3.26 11.40 6.58
CA MET A 22 1.99 10.86 6.07
C MET A 22 0.85 11.18 7.05
N PRO A 23 -0.34 11.55 6.53
CA PRO A 23 -1.51 11.81 7.36
C PRO A 23 -1.90 10.62 8.22
N GLY A 24 -2.21 10.85 9.48
CA GLY A 24 -2.65 9.82 10.41
C GLY A 24 -1.51 9.04 11.08
N LYS A 25 -1.88 8.25 12.06
CA LYS A 25 -0.93 7.45 12.86
C LYS A 25 -0.67 6.05 12.31
N THR A 26 -1.56 5.58 11.47
CA THR A 26 -1.55 4.23 10.87
C THR A 26 -1.87 4.35 9.39
N PRO A 27 -1.47 3.37 8.55
CA PRO A 27 -1.88 3.32 7.16
C PRO A 27 -3.41 3.35 7.00
N PRO A 28 -3.92 3.82 5.86
CA PRO A 28 -5.34 3.73 5.53
C PRO A 28 -5.79 2.28 5.36
N VAL A 29 -7.09 2.06 5.38
CA VAL A 29 -7.68 0.75 5.09
C VAL A 29 -7.61 0.47 3.59
N GLY A 30 -7.15 -0.73 3.22
CA GLY A 30 -7.18 -1.23 1.85
C GLY A 30 -8.45 -2.00 1.56
N TYR A 31 -8.94 -1.89 0.34
CA TYR A 31 -10.19 -2.53 -0.11
C TYR A 31 -10.00 -3.31 -1.40
N MET A 32 -10.71 -4.43 -1.48
CA MET A 32 -10.97 -5.16 -2.71
C MET A 32 -12.42 -4.94 -3.11
N VAL A 33 -12.66 -4.50 -4.34
CA VAL A 33 -13.99 -4.21 -4.87
C VAL A 33 -14.33 -5.19 -5.98
N ILE A 34 -15.47 -5.87 -5.84
CA ILE A 34 -15.99 -6.83 -6.79
C ILE A 34 -17.45 -6.45 -7.09
N GLY A 35 -17.74 -6.07 -8.33
CA GLY A 35 -19.00 -5.44 -8.65
C GLY A 35 -19.18 -4.13 -7.87
N ASP A 36 -20.26 -4.04 -7.10
CA ASP A 36 -20.55 -2.89 -6.23
C ASP A 36 -20.16 -3.15 -4.75
N GLU A 37 -19.65 -4.33 -4.44
CA GLU A 37 -19.28 -4.72 -3.08
C GLU A 37 -17.83 -4.39 -2.76
N LYS A 38 -17.63 -3.77 -1.59
CA LYS A 38 -16.34 -3.35 -1.08
C LYS A 38 -15.97 -4.19 0.13
N HIS A 39 -14.85 -4.91 0.02
CA HIS A 39 -14.35 -5.83 1.04
C HIS A 39 -13.08 -5.24 1.66
N GLU A 40 -13.09 -5.11 2.97
CA GLU A 40 -11.95 -4.62 3.74
C GLU A 40 -10.83 -5.67 3.79
N GLY A 41 -9.59 -5.24 3.52
CA GLY A 41 -8.41 -6.09 3.62
C GLY A 41 -7.92 -6.24 5.06
N VAL A 42 -7.22 -7.34 5.32
CA VAL A 42 -6.49 -7.52 6.57
C VAL A 42 -5.14 -6.79 6.43
N GLN A 43 -4.83 -5.93 7.41
CA GLN A 43 -3.57 -5.18 7.42
C GLN A 43 -2.38 -6.14 7.48
N GLY A 44 -1.50 -6.03 6.50
CA GLY A 44 -0.21 -6.70 6.45
C GLY A 44 0.92 -5.82 6.99
N SER A 45 2.15 -6.10 6.57
CA SER A 45 3.32 -5.31 6.94
C SER A 45 3.23 -3.88 6.42
N TYR A 46 3.75 -2.94 7.16
CA TYR A 46 3.80 -1.52 6.79
C TYR A 46 4.94 -0.78 7.46
N CYS A 47 5.35 0.33 6.85
CA CYS A 47 6.08 1.41 7.51
C CYS A 47 5.29 2.71 7.32
N TRP A 48 4.95 3.38 8.42
CA TRP A 48 4.14 4.58 8.44
C TRP A 48 4.73 5.62 9.39
N ASN A 49 5.17 6.74 8.86
CA ASN A 49 5.92 7.75 9.60
C ASN A 49 7.15 7.12 10.29
N THR A 50 7.15 7.04 11.60
CA THR A 50 8.26 6.48 12.41
C THR A 50 8.00 5.06 12.91
N THR A 51 6.90 4.42 12.49
CA THR A 51 6.47 3.11 12.98
C THR A 51 6.44 2.10 11.85
N CYS A 52 7.15 0.98 12.02
CA CYS A 52 7.03 -0.18 11.14
C CYS A 52 6.48 -1.38 11.91
N ALA A 53 5.71 -2.21 11.21
CA ALA A 53 5.21 -3.48 11.72
C ALA A 53 5.35 -4.55 10.63
N ASP A 54 5.88 -5.70 11.03
CA ASP A 54 5.96 -6.88 10.18
C ASP A 54 4.87 -7.88 10.55
N THR A 55 4.28 -8.50 9.53
CA THR A 55 3.27 -9.53 9.68
C THR A 55 3.66 -10.78 8.89
N ALA A 56 2.93 -11.87 9.13
CA ALA A 56 2.98 -13.03 8.25
C ALA A 56 2.44 -12.70 6.84
N GLY A 57 2.71 -13.55 5.87
CA GLY A 57 2.17 -13.42 4.51
C GLY A 57 0.66 -13.68 4.43
N PRO A 58 0.04 -13.35 3.26
CA PRO A 58 -1.40 -13.46 3.08
C PRO A 58 -2.02 -14.82 3.42
N PRO A 59 -1.43 -15.97 3.06
CA PRO A 59 -2.02 -17.26 3.43
C PRO A 59 -2.19 -17.45 4.94
N GLU A 60 -1.26 -16.96 5.74
CA GLU A 60 -1.33 -17.05 7.20
C GLU A 60 -2.27 -15.99 7.78
N LEU A 61 -2.20 -14.74 7.30
CA LEU A 61 -3.07 -13.64 7.74
C LEU A 61 -4.54 -13.94 7.47
N MET A 62 -4.84 -14.63 6.37
CA MET A 62 -6.22 -14.94 5.98
C MET A 62 -6.78 -16.21 6.61
N LYS A 63 -6.01 -16.90 7.47
CA LYS A 63 -6.53 -18.04 8.22
C LYS A 63 -7.74 -17.65 9.07
N GLY A 64 -8.84 -18.40 8.91
CA GLY A 64 -10.10 -18.13 9.61
C GLY A 64 -10.95 -17.04 8.98
N HIS A 65 -10.47 -16.31 7.99
CA HIS A 65 -11.28 -15.39 7.20
C HIS A 65 -12.00 -16.12 6.07
N LYS A 66 -13.26 -15.79 5.86
CA LYS A 66 -14.06 -16.38 4.78
C LYS A 66 -13.67 -15.73 3.45
N PRO A 67 -13.28 -16.53 2.43
CA PRO A 67 -12.99 -15.97 1.10
C PRO A 67 -14.24 -15.37 0.45
N VAL A 68 -14.05 -14.30 -0.33
CA VAL A 68 -15.10 -13.75 -1.19
C VAL A 68 -15.27 -14.65 -2.40
N VAL A 69 -16.50 -15.09 -2.67
CA VAL A 69 -16.79 -15.96 -3.83
C VAL A 69 -16.87 -15.12 -5.09
N VAL A 70 -16.13 -15.53 -6.12
CA VAL A 70 -16.07 -14.86 -7.43
C VAL A 70 -16.17 -15.88 -8.55
N LYS A 71 -16.55 -15.42 -9.76
CA LYS A 71 -16.50 -16.23 -10.97
C LYS A 71 -15.12 -16.18 -11.63
N PRO A 72 -14.76 -17.21 -12.43
CA PRO A 72 -13.55 -17.14 -13.27
C PRO A 72 -13.56 -15.88 -14.15
N GLY A 73 -12.45 -15.14 -14.17
CA GLY A 73 -12.30 -13.93 -14.98
C GLY A 73 -13.11 -12.70 -14.51
N GLU A 74 -13.76 -12.77 -13.35
CA GLU A 74 -14.49 -11.63 -12.79
C GLU A 74 -13.53 -10.46 -12.48
N SER A 75 -13.98 -9.22 -12.74
CA SER A 75 -13.17 -8.03 -12.49
C SER A 75 -13.02 -7.77 -10.99
N ILE A 76 -11.79 -7.51 -10.57
CA ILE A 76 -11.41 -7.19 -9.20
C ILE A 76 -10.62 -5.88 -9.21
N ARG A 77 -11.01 -4.92 -8.37
CA ARG A 77 -10.26 -3.68 -8.18
C ARG A 77 -9.76 -3.59 -6.75
N PHE A 78 -8.47 -3.22 -6.60
CA PHE A 78 -7.88 -2.90 -5.32
C PHE A 78 -7.75 -1.39 -5.17
N THR A 79 -8.09 -0.85 -4.01
CA THR A 79 -8.16 0.60 -3.80
C THR A 79 -7.98 1.00 -2.34
N LEU A 80 -7.73 2.29 -2.15
CA LEU A 80 -7.65 2.98 -0.87
C LEU A 80 -8.48 4.25 -0.95
N ASP A 81 -9.26 4.54 0.11
CA ASP A 81 -9.96 5.82 0.26
C ASP A 81 -9.06 6.77 1.05
N PHE A 82 -8.02 7.27 0.42
CA PHE A 82 -6.97 8.05 1.07
C PHE A 82 -6.32 9.05 0.11
N GLU A 83 -5.92 10.18 0.64
CA GLU A 83 -5.08 11.17 -0.03
C GLU A 83 -3.88 11.54 0.87
N PRO A 84 -2.68 11.67 0.29
CA PRO A 84 -2.35 11.51 -1.14
C PRO A 84 -2.45 10.04 -1.61
N LYS A 85 -2.70 9.84 -2.90
CA LYS A 85 -2.71 8.49 -3.49
C LYS A 85 -1.29 7.89 -3.49
N PRO A 86 -1.15 6.57 -3.28
CA PRO A 86 0.13 5.90 -3.53
C PRO A 86 0.49 5.99 -5.02
N ASN A 87 1.78 5.98 -5.32
CA ASN A 87 2.31 6.10 -6.68
C ASN A 87 3.10 4.86 -7.13
N GLU A 88 3.27 3.86 -6.26
CA GLU A 88 3.83 2.55 -6.60
C GLU A 88 2.97 1.43 -6.04
N PHE A 89 2.79 0.36 -6.84
CA PHE A 89 1.89 -0.74 -6.55
C PHE A 89 2.53 -2.09 -6.86
N HIS A 90 2.23 -3.08 -6.05
CA HIS A 90 2.57 -4.47 -6.32
C HIS A 90 1.42 -5.38 -5.91
N LEU A 91 1.11 -6.35 -6.77
CA LEU A 91 0.06 -7.33 -6.52
C LEU A 91 0.60 -8.74 -6.74
N THR A 92 0.50 -9.58 -5.74
CA THR A 92 0.77 -11.01 -5.85
C THR A 92 -0.44 -11.81 -5.42
N HIS A 93 -0.58 -13.01 -5.94
CA HIS A 93 -1.50 -13.98 -5.37
C HIS A 93 -0.82 -15.31 -5.05
N PHE A 94 -1.38 -15.99 -4.08
CA PHE A 94 -0.94 -17.29 -3.58
C PHE A 94 -2.05 -18.31 -3.76
N GLN A 95 -1.70 -19.45 -4.35
CA GLN A 95 -2.54 -20.63 -4.40
C GLN A 95 -1.76 -21.81 -3.79
N GLY A 96 -2.13 -22.20 -2.57
CA GLY A 96 -1.28 -23.08 -1.77
C GLY A 96 0.09 -22.43 -1.54
N ASP A 97 1.16 -23.16 -1.89
CA ASP A 97 2.55 -22.68 -1.75
C ASP A 97 3.07 -21.93 -3.00
N LYS A 98 2.22 -21.80 -4.03
CA LYS A 98 2.60 -21.12 -5.27
C LYS A 98 2.29 -19.64 -5.17
N GLU A 99 3.33 -18.81 -5.24
CA GLU A 99 3.27 -17.36 -5.38
C GLU A 99 3.36 -16.98 -6.86
N THR A 100 2.55 -16.01 -7.28
CA THR A 100 2.53 -15.50 -8.65
C THR A 100 2.37 -13.98 -8.63
N ASP A 101 3.30 -13.29 -9.28
CA ASP A 101 3.19 -11.86 -9.52
C ASP A 101 2.09 -11.57 -10.54
N VAL A 102 1.22 -10.62 -10.21
CA VAL A 102 0.14 -10.18 -11.08
C VAL A 102 0.52 -8.83 -11.69
N SER A 103 0.44 -8.72 -13.00
CA SER A 103 0.63 -7.42 -13.67
C SER A 103 -0.45 -6.46 -13.20
N PHE A 104 -0.05 -5.38 -12.53
CA PHE A 104 -0.94 -4.45 -11.86
C PHE A 104 -0.39 -3.02 -11.90
N ASP A 105 -1.20 -2.09 -12.34
CA ASP A 105 -0.88 -0.66 -12.48
C ASP A 105 -1.67 0.24 -11.50
N GLY A 106 -2.31 -0.37 -10.49
CA GLY A 106 -3.19 0.30 -9.55
C GLY A 106 -4.67 0.33 -9.98
N GLY A 107 -5.01 -0.32 -11.09
CA GLY A 107 -6.37 -0.39 -11.64
C GLY A 107 -7.12 -1.69 -11.32
N GLU A 108 -7.64 -2.33 -12.34
CA GLU A 108 -8.37 -3.59 -12.26
C GLU A 108 -7.54 -4.78 -12.72
N VAL A 109 -7.82 -5.93 -12.13
CA VAL A 109 -7.35 -7.24 -12.59
C VAL A 109 -8.53 -8.18 -12.75
N THR A 110 -8.32 -9.31 -13.41
CA THR A 110 -9.32 -10.38 -13.50
C THR A 110 -9.00 -11.50 -12.53
N ALA A 111 -10.03 -12.09 -11.92
CA ALA A 111 -9.88 -13.30 -11.14
C ALA A 111 -9.27 -14.42 -11.99
N PRO A 112 -8.48 -15.33 -11.39
CA PRO A 112 -7.98 -16.51 -12.08
C PRO A 112 -9.09 -17.30 -12.76
N MET A 113 -8.77 -17.93 -13.88
CA MET A 113 -9.72 -18.79 -14.63
C MET A 113 -9.87 -20.17 -13.98
N GLU A 114 -8.90 -20.61 -13.21
CA GLU A 114 -8.89 -21.89 -12.51
C GLU A 114 -9.61 -21.77 -11.17
N GLU A 115 -10.51 -22.73 -10.88
CA GLU A 115 -11.18 -22.81 -9.58
C GLU A 115 -10.19 -22.99 -8.45
N GLY A 116 -10.48 -22.40 -7.30
CA GLY A 116 -9.65 -22.56 -6.11
C GLY A 116 -9.72 -21.37 -5.17
N VAL A 117 -8.96 -21.45 -4.08
CA VAL A 117 -8.78 -20.37 -3.13
C VAL A 117 -7.47 -19.65 -3.43
N TYR A 118 -7.54 -18.35 -3.56
CA TYR A 118 -6.39 -17.47 -3.79
C TYR A 118 -6.31 -16.41 -2.71
N HIS A 119 -5.11 -16.21 -2.19
CA HIS A 119 -4.83 -15.14 -1.25
C HIS A 119 -4.03 -14.06 -1.96
N TYR A 120 -4.46 -12.80 -1.87
CA TYR A 120 -3.78 -11.66 -2.48
C TYR A 120 -2.98 -10.88 -1.46
N ALA A 121 -1.80 -10.41 -1.87
CA ALA A 121 -1.08 -9.31 -1.25
C ALA A 121 -1.17 -8.09 -2.17
N TYR A 122 -1.87 -7.07 -1.72
CA TYR A 122 -1.92 -5.75 -2.35
C TYR A 122 -0.99 -4.82 -1.57
N SER A 123 0.11 -4.42 -2.18
CA SER A 123 1.14 -3.58 -1.56
C SER A 123 1.24 -2.24 -2.28
N VAL A 124 1.40 -1.19 -1.51
CA VAL A 124 1.44 0.19 -2.01
C VAL A 124 2.54 0.97 -1.34
N TRP A 125 3.12 1.94 -2.08
CA TRP A 125 4.14 2.85 -1.58
C TRP A 125 3.79 4.28 -1.98
N TRP A 126 4.15 5.20 -1.11
CA TRP A 126 4.19 6.65 -1.36
C TRP A 126 5.64 7.06 -1.53
N MET A 127 6.15 6.87 -2.77
CA MET A 127 7.53 7.16 -3.10
C MET A 127 7.73 8.66 -3.30
N ASP A 128 8.90 9.15 -2.87
CA ASP A 128 9.31 10.52 -3.13
C ASP A 128 9.50 10.75 -4.64
N GLU A 129 9.08 11.93 -5.14
CA GLU A 129 9.14 12.25 -6.57
C GLU A 129 10.54 12.73 -7.01
N GLU A 130 11.35 13.23 -6.08
CA GLU A 130 12.66 13.81 -6.36
C GLU A 130 13.80 12.89 -5.89
N GLU A 131 13.60 12.14 -4.83
CA GLU A 131 14.59 11.26 -4.24
C GLU A 131 14.28 9.78 -4.52
N GLU A 132 15.04 9.19 -5.42
CA GLU A 132 14.92 7.78 -5.80
C GLU A 132 15.15 6.87 -4.59
N HIS A 133 14.31 5.85 -4.42
CA HIS A 133 14.33 4.88 -3.31
C HIS A 133 13.90 5.42 -1.93
N LEU A 134 13.43 6.66 -1.83
CA LEU A 134 12.83 7.18 -0.61
C LEU A 134 11.31 6.93 -0.64
N SER A 135 10.78 6.27 0.39
CA SER A 135 9.35 6.11 0.63
C SER A 135 8.93 6.92 1.87
N HIS A 136 7.85 7.67 1.77
CA HIS A 136 7.23 8.37 2.89
C HIS A 136 6.33 7.44 3.72
N GLY A 137 5.88 6.35 3.11
CA GLY A 137 5.08 5.31 3.75
C GLY A 137 4.82 4.16 2.78
N ASP A 138 4.58 3.00 3.34
CA ASP A 138 4.17 1.81 2.61
C ASP A 138 3.19 0.99 3.44
N SER A 139 2.39 0.20 2.76
CA SER A 139 1.46 -0.70 3.40
C SER A 139 1.09 -1.86 2.49
N SER A 140 0.87 -3.02 3.07
CA SER A 140 0.32 -4.18 2.37
C SER A 140 -0.99 -4.64 3.02
N TYR A 141 -1.82 -5.27 2.20
CA TYR A 141 -3.15 -5.76 2.61
C TYR A 141 -3.36 -7.15 2.07
N ALA A 142 -3.91 -8.03 2.91
CA ALA A 142 -4.26 -9.38 2.52
C ALA A 142 -5.76 -9.51 2.24
N PHE A 143 -6.07 -10.23 1.18
CA PHE A 143 -7.43 -10.59 0.78
C PHE A 143 -7.51 -12.06 0.40
N SER A 144 -8.71 -12.62 0.41
CA SER A 144 -8.94 -14.00 0.00
C SER A 144 -10.17 -14.10 -0.89
N ILE A 145 -10.02 -14.75 -2.03
CA ILE A 145 -11.13 -15.10 -2.92
C ILE A 145 -11.24 -16.61 -3.10
N LYS A 146 -12.43 -17.06 -3.43
CA LYS A 146 -12.70 -18.41 -3.89
C LYS A 146 -13.33 -18.34 -5.27
N VAL A 147 -12.58 -18.81 -6.28
CA VAL A 147 -13.07 -18.91 -7.65
C VAL A 147 -13.91 -20.17 -7.78
N VAL A 148 -15.15 -20.02 -8.20
CA VAL A 148 -16.10 -21.12 -8.49
C VAL A 148 -16.88 -20.80 -9.75
N GLU A 149 -17.21 -21.83 -10.55
CA GLU A 149 -18.09 -21.71 -11.74
C GLU A 149 -19.54 -21.36 -11.39
#